data_119e125a80fff8cb67b0997dfdb03837
#
_entry.id   119e125a80fff8cb67b0997dfdb03837
#
_cell.length_a   1.000
_cell.length_b   1.000
_cell.length_c   1.000
_cell.angle_alpha   90.00
_cell.angle_beta   90.00
_cell.angle_gamma   90.00
#
_symmetry.space_group_name_H-M   'P 1'
#
loop_
_entity.id
_entity.type
_entity.pdbx_description
1 polymer ?
#
loop_
_entity_poly.entity_id
_entity_poly.type
_entity_poly.pdbx_seq_one_letter_code
_entity_poly.pdbx_strand_id
1 'polypeptide(L)'
;MNNIELCELLVKDVYLHFDASHDFQHIERVRENARKISAEEGDVRSDIIELAVLLHDVSDVKYSGPEGKKKENDILNQLSLSSSDRQWIVDIIESVSFSGGQEKTASTLEAKIVRDADRLDAIGAVGIARTFAFGGAKGRKLYDWTEVPRTNMTESQYR
;
A
#
# COMPACT_ATOMS: atom_id res chain seq x y z
N MET A 1 -20.27 3.89 13.92
CA MET A 1 -18.98 3.88 13.16
C MET A 1 -19.14 2.87 12.04
N ASN A 2 -18.93 3.27 10.80
CA ASN A 2 -18.97 2.38 9.65
C ASN A 2 -17.62 1.63 9.50
N ASN A 3 -17.56 0.64 8.58
CA ASN A 3 -16.34 -0.17 8.38
C ASN A 3 -15.11 0.68 8.01
N ILE A 4 -15.28 1.73 7.20
CA ILE A 4 -14.17 2.59 6.77
C ILE A 4 -13.63 3.40 7.95
N GLU A 5 -14.50 4.00 8.75
CA GLU A 5 -14.11 4.75 9.95
C GLU A 5 -13.40 3.86 10.97
N LEU A 6 -13.90 2.64 11.18
CA LEU A 6 -13.28 1.68 12.09
C LEU A 6 -11.92 1.23 11.55
N CYS A 7 -11.83 0.88 10.27
CA CYS A 7 -10.58 0.49 9.65
C CYS A 7 -9.53 1.61 9.76
N GLU A 8 -9.91 2.84 9.43
CA GLU A 8 -9.01 4.01 9.53
C GLU A 8 -8.46 4.20 10.95
N LEU A 9 -9.32 4.06 11.97
CA LEU A 9 -8.89 4.14 13.37
C LEU A 9 -7.84 3.07 13.70
N LEU A 10 -8.09 1.83 13.28
CA LEU A 10 -7.21 0.69 13.59
C LEU A 10 -5.88 0.76 12.83
N VAL A 11 -5.88 1.16 11.55
CA VAL A 11 -4.65 1.24 10.76
C VAL A 11 -3.76 2.41 11.17
N LYS A 12 -4.33 3.52 11.65
CA LYS A 12 -3.54 4.67 12.13
C LYS A 12 -2.53 4.27 13.20
N ASP A 13 -2.92 3.40 14.13
CA ASP A 13 -2.01 2.88 15.16
C ASP A 13 -0.84 2.07 14.54
N VAL A 14 -1.10 1.31 13.49
CA VAL A 14 -0.05 0.57 12.77
C VAL A 14 0.91 1.52 12.06
N TYR A 15 0.40 2.51 11.32
CA TYR A 15 1.20 3.44 10.54
C TYR A 15 2.01 4.43 11.38
N LEU A 16 1.67 4.64 12.66
CA LEU A 16 2.48 5.44 13.59
C LEU A 16 3.90 4.88 13.79
N HIS A 17 4.11 3.62 13.50
CA HIS A 17 5.41 2.94 13.64
C HIS A 17 6.21 2.87 12.33
N PHE A 18 5.67 3.38 11.23
CA PHE A 18 6.32 3.39 9.93
C PHE A 18 7.16 4.67 9.76
N ASP A 19 8.17 4.62 8.89
CA ASP A 19 8.92 5.82 8.55
C ASP A 19 8.14 6.77 7.63
N ALA A 20 8.62 8.00 7.48
CA ALA A 20 7.93 9.06 6.73
C ALA A 20 7.72 8.75 5.24
N SER A 21 8.27 7.67 4.69
CA SER A 21 8.01 7.26 3.32
C SER A 21 6.72 6.45 3.15
N HIS A 22 6.22 5.84 4.26
CA HIS A 22 5.04 4.97 4.28
C HIS A 22 4.15 5.20 5.50
N ASP A 23 4.17 6.42 6.04
CA ASP A 23 3.29 6.84 7.14
C ASP A 23 1.83 7.01 6.69
N PHE A 24 0.96 7.39 7.61
CA PHE A 24 -0.45 7.58 7.29
C PHE A 24 -0.69 8.69 6.25
N GLN A 25 0.21 9.65 6.08
CA GLN A 25 0.10 10.67 5.02
C GLN A 25 0.26 10.07 3.62
N HIS A 26 1.08 9.01 3.46
CA HIS A 26 1.11 8.24 2.22
C HIS A 26 -0.28 7.65 1.94
N ILE A 27 -0.92 7.02 2.92
CA ILE A 27 -2.26 6.44 2.78
C ILE A 27 -3.29 7.51 2.38
N GLU A 28 -3.24 8.69 2.97
CA GLU A 28 -4.12 9.81 2.61
C GLU A 28 -3.96 10.24 1.14
N ARG A 29 -2.72 10.32 0.64
CA ARG A 29 -2.46 10.67 -0.77
C ARG A 29 -2.91 9.57 -1.73
N VAL A 30 -2.65 8.30 -1.41
CA VAL A 30 -3.12 7.15 -2.20
C VAL A 30 -4.65 7.13 -2.23
N ARG A 31 -5.30 7.38 -1.11
CA ARG A 31 -6.77 7.49 -1.00
C ARG A 31 -7.34 8.57 -1.91
N GLU A 32 -6.73 9.75 -1.92
CA GLU A 32 -7.13 10.86 -2.79
C GLU A 32 -6.93 10.52 -4.28
N ASN A 33 -5.80 9.87 -4.63
CA ASN A 33 -5.56 9.39 -5.98
C ASN A 33 -6.62 8.35 -6.40
N ALA A 34 -6.91 7.38 -5.54
CA ALA A 34 -7.90 6.35 -5.81
C ALA A 34 -9.30 6.95 -6.03
N ARG A 35 -9.70 7.96 -5.25
CA ARG A 35 -10.97 8.67 -5.44
C ARG A 35 -11.05 9.38 -6.77
N LYS A 36 -9.97 10.06 -7.19
CA LYS A 36 -9.91 10.74 -8.49
C LYS A 36 -10.03 9.76 -9.63
N ILE A 37 -9.30 8.65 -9.60
CA ILE A 37 -9.37 7.61 -10.64
C ILE A 37 -10.77 7.00 -10.65
N SER A 38 -11.33 6.63 -9.51
CA SER A 38 -12.67 6.05 -9.39
C SER A 38 -13.78 6.95 -9.97
N ALA A 39 -13.64 8.27 -9.81
CA ALA A 39 -14.61 9.22 -10.33
C ALA A 39 -14.67 9.23 -11.86
N GLU A 40 -13.58 8.89 -12.55
CA GLU A 40 -13.51 8.82 -14.03
C GLU A 40 -13.90 7.44 -14.57
N GLU A 41 -13.76 6.37 -13.77
CA GLU A 41 -13.98 4.98 -14.21
C GLU A 41 -15.44 4.51 -14.08
N GLY A 42 -16.27 5.16 -13.27
CA GLY A 42 -17.72 4.90 -13.20
C GLY A 42 -18.10 3.84 -12.16
N ASP A 43 -18.68 2.72 -12.57
CA ASP A 43 -19.30 1.74 -11.66
C ASP A 43 -18.26 0.87 -10.92
N VAL A 44 -17.82 1.33 -9.77
CA VAL A 44 -16.85 0.65 -8.91
C VAL A 44 -17.34 0.56 -7.45
N ARG A 45 -16.87 -0.44 -6.73
CA ARG A 45 -17.12 -0.60 -5.29
C ARG A 45 -16.17 0.30 -4.49
N SER A 46 -16.55 1.58 -4.34
CA SER A 46 -15.75 2.58 -3.63
C SER A 46 -15.42 2.20 -2.18
N ASP A 47 -16.31 1.49 -1.50
CA ASP A 47 -16.09 0.98 -0.15
C ASP A 47 -14.97 -0.07 -0.09
N ILE A 48 -14.90 -0.96 -1.08
CA ILE A 48 -13.83 -1.97 -1.21
C ILE A 48 -12.50 -1.30 -1.54
N ILE A 49 -12.49 -0.31 -2.46
CA ILE A 49 -11.30 0.48 -2.79
C ILE A 49 -10.76 1.19 -1.54
N GLU A 50 -11.62 1.88 -0.80
CA GLU A 50 -11.24 2.62 0.41
C GLU A 50 -10.61 1.68 1.47
N LEU A 51 -11.23 0.54 1.73
CA LEU A 51 -10.71 -0.44 2.68
C LEU A 51 -9.39 -1.05 2.21
N ALA A 52 -9.28 -1.38 0.93
CA ALA A 52 -8.03 -1.90 0.36
C ALA A 52 -6.89 -0.87 0.45
N VAL A 53 -7.16 0.41 0.15
CA VAL A 53 -6.18 1.50 0.31
C VAL A 53 -5.74 1.65 1.77
N LEU A 54 -6.66 1.59 2.73
CA LEU A 54 -6.32 1.70 4.15
C LEU A 54 -5.42 0.55 4.63
N LEU A 55 -5.55 -0.63 4.04
CA LEU A 55 -4.90 -1.87 4.51
C LEU A 55 -3.65 -2.27 3.71
N HIS A 56 -3.40 -1.72 2.51
CA HIS A 56 -2.46 -2.31 1.56
C HIS A 56 -1.01 -2.45 2.05
N ASP A 57 -0.56 -1.56 2.93
CA ASP A 57 0.80 -1.60 3.48
C ASP A 57 0.87 -2.18 4.91
N VAL A 58 -0.28 -2.50 5.55
CA VAL A 58 -0.32 -3.04 6.93
C VAL A 58 0.50 -4.31 7.05
N SER A 59 0.46 -5.18 6.04
CA SER A 59 1.20 -6.44 6.02
C SER A 59 2.56 -6.39 5.33
N ASP A 60 3.04 -5.20 4.90
CA ASP A 60 4.37 -5.10 4.29
C ASP A 60 5.45 -5.51 5.30
N VAL A 61 6.18 -6.57 4.93
CA VAL A 61 7.23 -7.18 5.77
C VAL A 61 8.35 -6.19 6.10
N LYS A 62 8.60 -5.19 5.24
CA LYS A 62 9.62 -4.15 5.47
C LYS A 62 9.34 -3.31 6.72
N TYR A 63 8.06 -3.16 7.10
CA TYR A 63 7.60 -2.32 8.20
C TYR A 63 7.00 -3.13 9.35
N SER A 64 6.10 -4.05 9.03
CA SER A 64 5.36 -4.85 10.02
C SER A 64 6.05 -6.18 10.39
N GLY A 65 7.12 -6.54 9.66
CA GLY A 65 7.80 -7.81 9.89
C GLY A 65 6.89 -9.04 9.69
N PRO A 66 7.22 -10.17 10.33
CA PRO A 66 6.45 -11.41 10.15
C PRO A 66 5.03 -11.34 10.72
N GLU A 67 4.75 -10.41 11.63
CA GLU A 67 3.43 -10.23 12.26
C GLU A 67 2.46 -9.40 11.39
N GLY A 68 2.93 -8.80 10.29
CA GLY A 68 2.12 -7.91 9.46
C GLY A 68 0.85 -8.57 8.93
N LYS A 69 0.94 -9.79 8.43
CA LYS A 69 -0.24 -10.52 7.92
C LYS A 69 -1.24 -10.87 9.01
N LYS A 70 -0.77 -11.12 10.22
CA LYS A 70 -1.65 -11.31 11.39
C LYS A 70 -2.38 -10.02 11.74
N LYS A 71 -1.67 -8.88 11.79
CA LYS A 71 -2.29 -7.57 12.05
C LYS A 71 -3.37 -7.23 11.01
N GLU A 72 -3.09 -7.43 9.73
CA GLU A 72 -4.07 -7.25 8.64
C GLU A 72 -5.31 -8.10 8.87
N ASN A 73 -5.14 -9.40 9.17
CA ASN A 73 -6.24 -10.30 9.46
C ASN A 73 -7.03 -9.92 10.72
N ASP A 74 -6.36 -9.47 11.78
CA ASP A 74 -6.99 -9.04 13.02
C ASP A 74 -7.84 -7.78 12.81
N ILE A 75 -7.41 -6.86 11.96
CA ILE A 75 -8.20 -5.68 11.57
C ILE A 75 -9.41 -6.13 10.74
N LEU A 76 -9.20 -6.92 9.69
CA LEU A 76 -10.28 -7.42 8.83
C LEU A 76 -11.35 -8.20 9.62
N ASN A 77 -10.95 -8.91 10.70
CA ASN A 77 -11.87 -9.64 11.56
C ASN A 77 -12.77 -8.74 12.41
N GLN A 78 -12.38 -7.49 12.65
CA GLN A 78 -13.18 -6.52 13.40
C GLN A 78 -14.19 -5.78 12.51
N LEU A 79 -14.04 -5.86 11.19
CA LEU A 79 -14.96 -5.23 10.25
C LEU A 79 -16.16 -6.13 9.96
N SER A 80 -17.34 -5.51 9.84
CA SER A 80 -18.58 -6.20 9.48
C SER A 80 -18.66 -6.40 7.96
N LEU A 81 -17.87 -7.33 7.43
CA LEU A 81 -17.77 -7.65 6.01
C LEU A 81 -18.33 -9.03 5.69
N SER A 82 -18.90 -9.19 4.51
CA SER A 82 -19.17 -10.53 3.97
C SER A 82 -17.86 -11.27 3.70
N SER A 83 -17.91 -12.61 3.68
CA SER A 83 -16.72 -13.41 3.34
C SER A 83 -16.19 -13.09 1.94
N SER A 84 -17.08 -12.79 0.98
CA SER A 84 -16.71 -12.39 -0.39
C SER A 84 -16.02 -11.03 -0.43
N ASP A 85 -16.54 -10.02 0.26
CA ASP A 85 -15.92 -8.70 0.31
C ASP A 85 -14.56 -8.74 0.99
N ARG A 86 -14.43 -9.51 2.08
CA ARG A 86 -13.15 -9.73 2.75
C ARG A 86 -12.13 -10.35 1.80
N GLN A 87 -12.50 -11.44 1.11
CA GLN A 87 -11.59 -12.09 0.16
C GLN A 87 -11.19 -11.13 -0.97
N TRP A 88 -12.15 -10.36 -1.48
CA TRP A 88 -11.89 -9.37 -2.52
C TRP A 88 -10.87 -8.30 -2.08
N ILE A 89 -11.02 -7.77 -0.86
CA ILE A 89 -10.04 -6.82 -0.30
C ILE A 89 -8.65 -7.46 -0.20
N VAL A 90 -8.55 -8.70 0.29
CA VAL A 90 -7.26 -9.42 0.37
C VAL A 90 -6.64 -9.62 -1.01
N ASP A 91 -7.43 -10.01 -2.01
CA ASP A 91 -6.95 -10.21 -3.39
C ASP A 91 -6.42 -8.89 -4.00
N ILE A 92 -7.09 -7.76 -3.71
CA ILE A 92 -6.62 -6.43 -4.11
C ILE A 92 -5.28 -6.13 -3.45
N ILE A 93 -5.17 -6.23 -2.13
CA ILE A 93 -3.95 -5.95 -1.37
C ILE A 93 -2.77 -6.77 -1.92
N GLU A 94 -2.97 -8.06 -2.16
CA GLU A 94 -1.93 -8.94 -2.69
C GLU A 94 -1.50 -8.60 -4.12
N SER A 95 -2.35 -7.90 -4.89
CA SER A 95 -2.04 -7.46 -6.26
C SER A 95 -1.36 -6.09 -6.32
N VAL A 96 -1.40 -5.31 -5.24
CA VAL A 96 -0.81 -3.96 -5.15
C VAL A 96 0.66 -4.03 -4.77
N SER A 97 1.03 -4.92 -3.83
CA SER A 97 2.38 -5.03 -3.30
C SER A 97 3.42 -5.26 -4.41
N PHE A 98 4.38 -4.34 -4.52
CA PHE A 98 5.47 -4.47 -5.49
C PHE A 98 6.48 -5.52 -5.04
N SER A 99 6.70 -6.54 -5.87
CA SER A 99 7.58 -7.68 -5.58
C SER A 99 8.71 -7.81 -6.62
N GLY A 100 9.28 -6.67 -7.06
CA GLY A 100 10.42 -6.68 -7.99
C GLY A 100 10.08 -7.12 -9.41
N GLY A 101 8.83 -6.98 -9.85
CA GLY A 101 8.36 -7.40 -11.18
C GLY A 101 7.67 -8.76 -11.22
N GLN A 102 7.41 -9.36 -10.05
CA GLN A 102 6.70 -10.65 -9.91
C GLN A 102 5.36 -10.48 -9.18
N GLU A 103 4.70 -9.33 -9.41
CA GLU A 103 3.43 -9.03 -8.78
C GLU A 103 2.29 -9.90 -9.33
N LYS A 104 1.30 -10.17 -8.48
CA LYS A 104 0.02 -10.70 -8.94
C LYS A 104 -0.64 -9.73 -9.91
N THR A 105 -1.27 -10.25 -10.96
CA THR A 105 -2.02 -9.41 -11.90
C THR A 105 -3.25 -8.81 -11.21
N ALA A 106 -3.40 -7.49 -11.27
CA ALA A 106 -4.63 -6.81 -10.86
C ALA A 106 -5.74 -7.17 -11.85
N SER A 107 -6.61 -8.10 -11.47
CA SER A 107 -7.63 -8.68 -12.35
C SER A 107 -8.93 -7.88 -12.38
N THR A 108 -9.27 -7.16 -11.30
CA THR A 108 -10.47 -6.33 -11.20
C THR A 108 -10.16 -4.86 -11.42
N LEU A 109 -11.18 -4.07 -11.73
CA LEU A 109 -11.04 -2.62 -11.89
C LEU A 109 -10.60 -1.96 -10.58
N GLU A 110 -11.18 -2.37 -9.45
CA GLU A 110 -10.80 -1.90 -8.12
C GLU A 110 -9.32 -2.18 -7.82
N ALA A 111 -8.82 -3.38 -8.14
CA ALA A 111 -7.41 -3.73 -7.95
C ALA A 111 -6.47 -2.86 -8.80
N LYS A 112 -6.86 -2.55 -10.04
CA LYS A 112 -6.11 -1.64 -10.91
C LYS A 112 -6.10 -0.23 -10.35
N ILE A 113 -7.25 0.27 -9.89
CA ILE A 113 -7.38 1.61 -9.29
C ILE A 113 -6.47 1.74 -8.06
N VAL A 114 -6.52 0.80 -7.12
CA VAL A 114 -5.70 0.85 -5.90
C VAL A 114 -4.22 0.79 -6.24
N ARG A 115 -3.82 -0.10 -7.15
CA ARG A 115 -2.43 -0.23 -7.59
C ARG A 115 -1.92 1.03 -8.29
N ASP A 116 -2.70 1.62 -9.17
CA ASP A 116 -2.29 2.82 -9.91
C ASP A 116 -2.26 4.03 -8.98
N ALA A 117 -3.20 4.13 -8.03
CA ALA A 117 -3.21 5.16 -7.00
C ALA A 117 -1.95 5.14 -6.12
N ASP A 118 -1.51 3.94 -5.70
CA ASP A 118 -0.28 3.76 -4.93
C ASP A 118 0.96 4.12 -5.77
N ARG A 119 1.04 3.63 -7.00
CA ARG A 119 2.17 3.93 -7.91
C ARG A 119 2.30 5.42 -8.25
N LEU A 120 1.19 6.15 -8.34
CA LEU A 120 1.22 7.61 -8.54
C LEU A 120 1.91 8.33 -7.37
N ASP A 121 1.82 7.84 -6.14
CA ASP A 121 2.52 8.43 -4.98
C ASP A 121 4.04 8.14 -4.99
N ALA A 122 4.51 7.25 -5.86
CA ALA A 122 5.92 6.94 -6.05
C ALA A 122 6.60 7.75 -7.17
N ILE A 123 5.91 8.71 -7.80
CA ILE A 123 6.46 9.53 -8.90
C ILE A 123 6.49 11.02 -8.53
N GLY A 124 7.15 11.81 -9.37
CA GLY A 124 7.27 13.25 -9.16
C GLY A 124 8.06 13.63 -7.90
N ALA A 125 7.83 14.82 -7.39
CA ALA A 125 8.55 15.36 -6.23
C ALA A 125 8.29 14.54 -4.95
N VAL A 126 7.08 14.04 -4.77
CA VAL A 126 6.72 13.18 -3.63
C VAL A 126 7.50 11.87 -3.67
N GLY A 127 7.58 11.22 -4.85
CA GLY A 127 8.34 9.98 -5.02
C GLY A 127 9.84 10.17 -4.72
N ILE A 128 10.43 11.29 -5.14
CA ILE A 128 11.81 11.67 -4.80
C ILE A 128 11.96 11.82 -3.27
N ALA A 129 11.07 12.60 -2.64
CA ALA A 129 11.10 12.81 -1.19
C ALA A 129 10.97 11.49 -0.41
N ARG A 130 10.04 10.61 -0.81
CA ARG A 130 9.87 9.29 -0.22
C ARG A 130 11.13 8.41 -0.35
N THR A 131 11.79 8.44 -1.51
CA THR A 131 13.03 7.68 -1.73
C THR A 131 14.12 8.09 -0.74
N PHE A 132 14.31 9.40 -0.52
CA PHE A 132 15.30 9.91 0.44
C PHE A 132 14.88 9.69 1.89
N ALA A 133 13.59 9.82 2.22
CA ALA A 133 13.07 9.50 3.55
C ALA A 133 13.34 8.02 3.91
N PHE A 134 12.99 7.10 3.01
CA PHE A 134 13.28 5.68 3.19
C PHE A 134 14.78 5.39 3.29
N GLY A 135 15.58 5.98 2.40
CA GLY A 135 17.03 5.84 2.43
C GLY A 135 17.64 6.33 3.75
N GLY A 136 17.18 7.49 4.25
CA GLY A 136 17.59 8.04 5.54
C GLY A 136 17.20 7.15 6.71
N ALA A 137 15.97 6.63 6.74
CA ALA A 137 15.50 5.70 7.77
C ALA A 137 16.31 4.39 7.80
N LYS A 138 16.87 3.98 6.65
CA LYS A 138 17.74 2.79 6.52
C LYS A 138 19.23 3.10 6.63
N GLY A 139 19.62 4.35 6.93
CA GLY A 139 21.03 4.76 7.02
C GLY A 139 21.78 4.69 5.69
N ARG A 140 21.09 4.79 4.55
CA ARG A 140 21.71 4.76 3.21
C ARG A 140 22.36 6.09 2.89
N LYS A 141 23.42 6.05 2.05
CA LYS A 141 24.00 7.26 1.46
C LYS A 141 22.98 7.93 0.54
N LEU A 142 23.05 9.26 0.41
CA LEU A 142 22.25 10.00 -0.56
C LEU A 142 22.62 9.61 -2.00
N TYR A 143 23.91 9.38 -2.23
CA TYR A 143 24.46 8.98 -3.52
C TYR A 143 25.74 8.14 -3.33
N ASP A 144 25.96 7.17 -4.20
CA ASP A 144 27.21 6.43 -4.26
C ASP A 144 27.66 6.29 -5.72
N TRP A 145 28.81 6.89 -6.04
CA TRP A 145 29.41 6.92 -7.39
C TRP A 145 29.83 5.52 -7.88
N THR A 146 29.98 4.58 -6.99
CA THR A 146 30.40 3.21 -7.31
C THR A 146 29.22 2.27 -7.59
N GLU A 147 27.99 2.69 -7.26
CA GLU A 147 26.80 1.89 -7.48
C GLU A 147 26.30 2.04 -8.91
N VAL A 148 26.02 0.92 -9.55
CA VAL A 148 25.39 0.87 -10.89
C VAL A 148 23.89 0.60 -10.70
N PRO A 149 23.00 1.25 -11.48
CA PRO A 149 21.58 0.96 -11.44
C PRO A 149 21.31 -0.54 -11.63
N ARG A 150 20.58 -1.12 -10.71
CA ARG A 150 20.19 -2.53 -10.77
C ARG A 150 18.97 -2.70 -11.66
N THR A 151 19.08 -3.57 -12.65
CA THR A 151 17.98 -4.01 -13.51
C THR A 151 17.70 -5.48 -13.26
N ASN A 152 16.45 -5.93 -13.41
CA ASN A 152 16.05 -7.33 -13.26
C ASN A 152 16.36 -7.93 -11.87
N MET A 153 15.93 -7.24 -10.82
CA MET A 153 16.09 -7.73 -9.44
C MET A 153 15.16 -8.89 -9.14
N THR A 154 15.65 -9.87 -8.38
CA THR A 154 14.78 -10.84 -7.71
C THR A 154 14.07 -10.19 -6.53
N GLU A 155 12.98 -10.79 -6.02
CA GLU A 155 12.28 -10.30 -4.84
C GLU A 155 13.22 -10.15 -3.63
N SER A 156 14.13 -11.11 -3.41
CA SER A 156 15.11 -11.04 -2.31
C SER A 156 16.16 -9.93 -2.49
N GLN A 157 16.46 -9.51 -3.72
CA GLN A 157 17.37 -8.40 -4.01
C GLN A 157 16.67 -7.03 -3.91
N TYR A 158 15.35 -7.02 -4.06
CA TYR A 158 14.53 -5.81 -3.91
C TYR A 158 14.28 -5.47 -2.44
N ARG A 159 14.05 -6.47 -1.59
CA ARG A 159 13.86 -6.33 -0.14
C ARG A 159 15.19 -6.07 0.58
#